data_35fad89db83e807e6b0a7c3017dc1de1
#
_entry.id   35fad89db83e807e6b0a7c3017dc1de1
#
_cell.length_a   1.000
_cell.length_b   1.000
_cell.length_c   1.000
_cell.angle_alpha   90.00
_cell.angle_beta   90.00
_cell.angle_gamma   90.00
#
_symmetry.space_group_name_H-M   'P 1'
#
loop_
_entity.id
_entity.type
_entity.pdbx_description
1 polymer ?
#
loop_
_entity_poly.entity_id
_entity_poly.type
_entity_poly.pdbx_seq_one_letter_code
_entity_poly.pdbx_strand_id
1 'polypeptide(L)'
;SYLSYLPLNNRIILVHNTFTSLKDLDFIHRMGRNVIMCLCPKANLYIEGTLPKVNILAEHLGEITVGTDSLASNDTLSVLEELKVIHEHFKELDFLTTIQWATINGAKALGLEATLGSLEVGKKPGLVLLKGMNMLKMNNKVEVERIV
;
A
#
# COMPACT_ATOMS: atom_id res chain seq x y z
N SER A 1 0.21 -6.24 -23.10
CA SER A 1 0.43 -6.41 -21.65
C SER A 1 0.51 -7.90 -21.30
N TYR A 2 1.44 -8.29 -20.45
CA TYR A 2 1.55 -9.69 -19.95
C TYR A 2 0.32 -10.12 -19.14
N LEU A 3 -0.45 -9.17 -18.60
CA LEU A 3 -1.65 -9.45 -17.82
C LEU A 3 -2.68 -10.31 -18.57
N SER A 4 -2.77 -10.19 -19.90
CA SER A 4 -3.72 -10.97 -20.71
C SER A 4 -3.41 -12.47 -20.74
N TYR A 5 -2.20 -12.87 -20.42
CA TYR A 5 -1.76 -14.28 -20.42
C TYR A 5 -1.92 -14.97 -19.06
N LEU A 6 -2.23 -14.22 -18.00
CA LEU A 6 -2.44 -14.79 -16.68
C LEU A 6 -3.85 -15.40 -16.58
N PRO A 7 -4.04 -16.48 -15.77
CA PRO A 7 -5.36 -17.06 -15.53
C PRO A 7 -6.35 -16.03 -14.96
N LEU A 8 -7.63 -16.09 -15.38
CA LEU A 8 -8.64 -15.11 -15.02
C LEU A 8 -8.93 -15.03 -13.52
N ASN A 9 -8.83 -16.16 -12.84
CA ASN A 9 -9.19 -16.28 -11.41
C ASN A 9 -8.04 -15.95 -10.45
N ASN A 10 -6.86 -15.58 -10.96
CA ASN A 10 -5.74 -15.22 -10.11
C ASN A 10 -5.90 -13.81 -9.56
N ARG A 11 -5.61 -13.65 -8.28
CA ARG A 11 -5.32 -12.35 -7.68
C ARG A 11 -3.94 -11.89 -8.18
N ILE A 12 -3.85 -10.67 -8.66
CA ILE A 12 -2.65 -10.11 -9.25
C ILE A 12 -2.18 -8.95 -8.38
N ILE A 13 -0.92 -8.99 -7.94
CA ILE A 13 -0.29 -7.87 -7.23
C ILE A 13 0.71 -7.24 -8.19
N LEU A 14 0.50 -5.98 -8.54
CA LEU A 14 1.43 -5.17 -9.31
C LEU A 14 2.26 -4.31 -8.35
N VAL A 15 3.57 -4.51 -8.36
CA VAL A 15 4.48 -3.82 -7.43
C VAL A 15 5.09 -2.59 -8.09
N HIS A 16 5.41 -1.57 -7.30
CA HIS A 16 6.01 -0.27 -7.65
C HIS A 16 5.07 0.67 -8.40
N ASN A 17 4.69 0.35 -9.63
CA ASN A 17 3.76 1.13 -10.47
C ASN A 17 4.20 2.57 -10.76
N THR A 18 5.50 2.85 -10.71
CA THR A 18 6.10 4.19 -10.82
C THR A 18 5.67 4.93 -12.09
N PHE A 19 5.60 4.22 -13.21
CA PHE A 19 5.28 4.79 -14.52
C PHE A 19 3.90 4.40 -15.04
N THR A 20 3.04 3.84 -14.18
CA THR A 20 1.66 3.47 -14.57
C THR A 20 0.87 4.70 -14.99
N SER A 21 0.31 4.66 -16.20
CA SER A 21 -0.49 5.72 -16.80
C SER A 21 -1.98 5.47 -16.64
N LEU A 22 -2.81 6.51 -16.87
CA LEU A 22 -4.28 6.36 -16.91
C LEU A 22 -4.73 5.31 -17.94
N LYS A 23 -4.03 5.20 -19.08
CA LYS A 23 -4.34 4.18 -20.10
C LYS A 23 -4.11 2.75 -19.58
N ASP A 24 -3.08 2.57 -18.73
CA ASP A 24 -2.83 1.27 -18.11
C ASP A 24 -3.92 0.94 -17.08
N LEU A 25 -4.37 1.94 -16.32
CA LEU A 25 -5.48 1.79 -15.37
C LEU A 25 -6.79 1.43 -16.07
N ASP A 26 -7.12 2.13 -17.14
CA ASP A 26 -8.29 1.83 -17.99
C ASP A 26 -8.22 0.42 -18.58
N PHE A 27 -7.01 -0.02 -18.96
CA PHE A 27 -6.80 -1.37 -19.44
C PHE A 27 -7.04 -2.41 -18.34
N ILE A 28 -6.50 -2.18 -17.14
CA ILE A 28 -6.70 -3.05 -15.97
C ILE A 28 -8.19 -3.16 -15.62
N HIS A 29 -8.91 -2.04 -15.57
CA HIS A 29 -10.35 -2.01 -15.31
C HIS A 29 -11.15 -2.82 -16.33
N ARG A 30 -10.87 -2.63 -17.63
CA ARG A 30 -11.56 -3.38 -18.70
C ARG A 30 -11.29 -4.87 -18.67
N MET A 31 -10.19 -5.30 -18.09
CA MET A 31 -9.90 -6.72 -17.93
C MET A 31 -10.78 -7.40 -16.88
N GLY A 32 -11.45 -6.65 -16.01
CA GLY A 32 -12.31 -7.19 -14.95
C GLY A 32 -11.57 -8.12 -13.98
N ARG A 33 -10.26 -7.92 -13.79
CA ARG A 33 -9.43 -8.77 -12.93
C ARG A 33 -9.27 -8.18 -11.55
N ASN A 34 -9.04 -9.04 -10.57
CA ASN A 34 -8.68 -8.64 -9.22
C ASN A 34 -7.19 -8.24 -9.21
N VAL A 35 -6.93 -6.96 -9.42
CA VAL A 35 -5.59 -6.36 -9.44
C VAL A 35 -5.44 -5.44 -8.24
N ILE A 36 -4.39 -5.67 -7.46
CA ILE A 36 -4.01 -4.86 -6.30
C ILE A 36 -2.67 -4.19 -6.61
N MET A 37 -2.58 -2.89 -6.36
CA MET A 37 -1.32 -2.15 -6.48
C MET A 37 -0.56 -2.18 -5.15
N CYS A 38 0.69 -2.67 -5.17
CA CYS A 38 1.58 -2.60 -4.02
C CYS A 38 2.60 -1.48 -4.24
N LEU A 39 2.49 -0.43 -3.44
CA LEU A 39 3.43 0.70 -3.48
C LEU A 39 4.60 0.43 -2.55
N CYS A 40 5.82 0.74 -3.02
CA CYS A 40 7.05 0.67 -2.23
C CYS A 40 7.78 2.03 -2.33
N PRO A 41 7.24 3.08 -1.68
CA PRO A 41 7.69 4.48 -1.89
C PRO A 41 9.18 4.70 -1.71
N LYS A 42 9.78 4.18 -0.65
CA LYS A 42 11.22 4.35 -0.42
C LYS A 42 12.06 3.67 -1.47
N ALA A 43 11.68 2.44 -1.86
CA ALA A 43 12.36 1.72 -2.94
C ALA A 43 12.24 2.47 -4.28
N ASN A 44 11.06 3.03 -4.59
CA ASN A 44 10.85 3.84 -5.79
C ASN A 44 11.76 5.08 -5.81
N LEU A 45 11.87 5.81 -4.68
CA LEU A 45 12.78 6.96 -4.58
C LEU A 45 14.25 6.54 -4.73
N TYR A 46 14.63 5.42 -4.13
CA TYR A 46 16.02 4.93 -4.21
C TYR A 46 16.41 4.49 -5.61
N ILE A 47 15.54 3.73 -6.31
CA ILE A 47 15.86 3.14 -7.62
C ILE A 47 15.62 4.14 -8.76
N GLU A 48 14.48 4.84 -8.75
CA GLU A 48 13.99 5.63 -9.87
C GLU A 48 14.03 7.15 -9.61
N GLY A 49 14.32 7.56 -8.37
CA GLY A 49 14.33 8.96 -7.96
C GLY A 49 12.96 9.65 -8.02
N THR A 50 11.88 8.88 -8.15
CA THR A 50 10.51 9.41 -8.28
C THR A 50 9.49 8.47 -7.67
N LEU A 51 8.32 9.00 -7.33
CA LEU A 51 7.18 8.24 -6.84
C LEU A 51 6.13 7.99 -7.93
N PRO A 52 5.36 6.90 -7.86
CA PRO A 52 4.15 6.76 -8.66
C PRO A 52 3.17 7.89 -8.35
N LYS A 53 2.24 8.16 -9.27
CA LYS A 53 1.16 9.14 -9.08
C LYS A 53 0.11 8.59 -8.12
N VAL A 54 0.46 8.53 -6.82
CA VAL A 54 -0.33 7.84 -5.78
C VAL A 54 -1.76 8.37 -5.70
N ASN A 55 -1.98 9.68 -5.84
CA ASN A 55 -3.29 10.30 -5.87
C ASN A 55 -4.15 9.75 -7.03
N ILE A 56 -3.59 9.66 -8.24
CA ILE A 56 -4.29 9.10 -9.39
C ILE A 56 -4.61 7.61 -9.19
N LEU A 57 -3.66 6.85 -8.65
CA LEU A 57 -3.88 5.44 -8.34
C LEU A 57 -5.00 5.27 -7.30
N ALA A 58 -5.02 6.11 -6.26
CA ALA A 58 -6.04 6.09 -5.21
C ALA A 58 -7.45 6.42 -5.73
N GLU A 59 -7.56 7.34 -6.68
CA GLU A 59 -8.84 7.73 -7.29
C GLU A 59 -9.41 6.66 -8.25
N HIS A 60 -8.53 5.94 -8.95
CA HIS A 60 -8.95 5.02 -10.02
C HIS A 60 -8.95 3.55 -9.60
N LEU A 61 -8.24 3.18 -8.55
CA LEU A 61 -8.09 1.79 -8.12
C LEU A 61 -8.54 1.64 -6.66
N GLY A 62 -9.55 0.82 -6.44
CA GLY A 62 -10.09 0.59 -5.11
C GLY A 62 -9.15 -0.16 -4.14
N GLU A 63 -8.11 -0.83 -4.62
CA GLU A 63 -7.26 -1.70 -3.80
C GLU A 63 -5.76 -1.39 -3.97
N ILE A 64 -5.28 -0.49 -3.12
CA ILE A 64 -3.86 -0.20 -2.94
C ILE A 64 -3.38 -0.86 -1.64
N THR A 65 -2.17 -1.41 -1.64
CA THR A 65 -1.43 -1.82 -0.45
C THR A 65 -0.02 -1.24 -0.47
N VAL A 66 0.67 -1.33 0.67
CA VAL A 66 2.03 -0.81 0.85
C VAL A 66 2.96 -1.94 1.27
N GLY A 67 4.12 -1.99 0.66
CA GLY A 67 5.21 -2.89 0.98
C GLY A 67 6.55 -2.14 1.07
N THR A 68 7.56 -2.78 1.62
CA THR A 68 8.89 -2.16 1.85
C THR A 68 9.90 -2.49 0.76
N ASP A 69 9.57 -3.46 -0.10
CA ASP A 69 10.57 -4.13 -0.93
C ASP A 69 11.69 -4.75 -0.06
N SER A 70 12.89 -4.92 -0.57
CA SER A 70 14.01 -5.54 0.11
C SER A 70 14.99 -4.51 0.69
N LEU A 71 15.87 -4.93 1.59
CA LEU A 71 16.98 -4.08 2.09
C LEU A 71 18.01 -3.72 1.01
N ALA A 72 17.93 -4.30 -0.18
CA ALA A 72 18.77 -3.88 -1.31
C ALA A 72 18.31 -2.53 -1.91
N SER A 73 17.06 -2.18 -1.73
CA SER A 73 16.43 -0.94 -2.24
C SER A 73 15.81 -0.07 -1.14
N ASN A 74 16.01 -0.45 0.12
CA ASN A 74 15.44 0.26 1.28
C ASN A 74 16.41 0.18 2.46
N ASP A 75 16.39 1.18 3.33
CA ASP A 75 17.19 1.25 4.55
C ASP A 75 16.48 0.62 5.77
N THR A 76 15.18 0.33 5.66
CA THR A 76 14.38 -0.27 6.72
C THR A 76 13.22 -1.08 6.16
N LEU A 77 12.82 -2.16 6.86
CA LEU A 77 11.63 -2.95 6.55
C LEU A 77 10.44 -2.48 7.41
N SER A 78 10.15 -1.19 7.37
CA SER A 78 9.09 -0.56 8.16
C SER A 78 7.99 0.01 7.25
N VAL A 79 6.81 -0.60 7.28
CA VAL A 79 5.62 -0.10 6.56
C VAL A 79 5.23 1.31 7.06
N LEU A 80 5.48 1.62 8.34
CA LEU A 80 5.26 2.99 8.86
C LEU A 80 6.12 4.01 8.13
N GLU A 81 7.40 3.70 7.86
CA GLU A 81 8.29 4.63 7.14
C GLU A 81 7.83 4.82 5.68
N GLU A 82 7.27 3.81 5.06
CA GLU A 82 6.64 3.96 3.73
C GLU A 82 5.44 4.91 3.78
N LEU A 83 4.58 4.79 4.80
CA LEU A 83 3.45 5.71 4.98
C LEU A 83 3.92 7.15 5.23
N LYS A 84 5.01 7.36 5.97
CA LYS A 84 5.60 8.69 6.18
C LYS A 84 6.00 9.32 4.85
N VAL A 85 6.69 8.58 4.00
CA VAL A 85 7.08 9.05 2.66
C VAL A 85 5.85 9.40 1.82
N ILE A 86 4.80 8.59 1.84
CA ILE A 86 3.54 8.90 1.16
C ILE A 86 2.98 10.23 1.64
N HIS A 87 2.83 10.42 2.96
CA HIS A 87 2.26 11.65 3.53
C HIS A 87 3.16 12.89 3.42
N GLU A 88 4.46 12.72 3.25
CA GLU A 88 5.38 13.81 2.97
C GLU A 88 5.14 14.40 1.56
N HIS A 89 4.88 13.54 0.58
CA HIS A 89 4.74 13.92 -0.83
C HIS A 89 3.29 14.15 -1.26
N PHE A 90 2.32 13.49 -0.62
CA PHE A 90 0.88 13.54 -0.94
C PHE A 90 0.08 13.93 0.32
N LYS A 91 0.16 15.21 0.69
CA LYS A 91 -0.44 15.76 1.93
C LYS A 91 -1.96 15.77 1.94
N GLU A 92 -2.58 15.65 0.77
CA GLU A 92 -4.02 15.57 0.57
C GLU A 92 -4.61 14.20 0.92
N LEU A 93 -3.77 13.16 0.99
CA LEU A 93 -4.24 11.81 1.32
C LEU A 93 -4.65 11.72 2.79
N ASP A 94 -5.83 11.16 3.01
CA ASP A 94 -6.34 10.92 4.35
C ASP A 94 -5.62 9.74 5.02
N PHE A 95 -5.29 9.93 6.30
CA PHE A 95 -4.61 8.90 7.09
C PHE A 95 -5.45 7.62 7.24
N LEU A 96 -6.77 7.76 7.44
CA LEU A 96 -7.65 6.59 7.61
C LEU A 96 -7.70 5.73 6.33
N THR A 97 -7.55 6.34 5.18
CA THR A 97 -7.41 5.64 3.90
C THR A 97 -6.06 4.93 3.81
N THR A 98 -4.97 5.63 4.08
CA THR A 98 -3.62 5.08 3.90
C THR A 98 -3.28 4.02 4.95
N ILE A 99 -3.83 4.08 6.16
CA ILE A 99 -3.65 3.01 7.15
C ILE A 99 -4.33 1.71 6.71
N GLN A 100 -5.42 1.77 5.94
CA GLN A 100 -6.02 0.57 5.36
C GLN A 100 -5.09 -0.10 4.34
N TRP A 101 -4.32 0.69 3.58
CA TRP A 101 -3.32 0.15 2.64
C TRP A 101 -2.24 -0.66 3.37
N ALA A 102 -1.89 -0.24 4.57
CA ALA A 102 -0.88 -0.88 5.42
C ALA A 102 -1.44 -2.02 6.30
N THR A 103 -2.75 -2.25 6.29
CA THR A 103 -3.42 -3.23 7.16
C THR A 103 -4.36 -4.14 6.38
N ILE A 104 -5.65 -3.81 6.31
CA ILE A 104 -6.66 -4.68 5.70
C ILE A 104 -6.44 -4.93 4.21
N ASN A 105 -5.95 -3.95 3.47
CA ASN A 105 -5.68 -4.13 2.03
C ASN A 105 -4.49 -5.07 1.82
N GLY A 106 -3.46 -4.99 2.66
CA GLY A 106 -2.35 -5.95 2.65
C GLY A 106 -2.83 -7.38 2.97
N ALA A 107 -3.71 -7.52 3.96
CA ALA A 107 -4.32 -8.81 4.27
C ALA A 107 -5.13 -9.36 3.09
N LYS A 108 -5.95 -8.53 2.44
CA LYS A 108 -6.68 -8.89 1.21
C LYS A 108 -5.74 -9.30 0.08
N ALA A 109 -4.66 -8.54 -0.13
CA ALA A 109 -3.68 -8.85 -1.17
C ALA A 109 -3.10 -10.28 -1.00
N LEU A 110 -2.92 -10.70 0.24
CA LEU A 110 -2.36 -12.01 0.59
C LEU A 110 -3.41 -13.11 0.81
N GLY A 111 -4.71 -12.80 0.75
CA GLY A 111 -5.80 -13.75 1.06
C GLY A 111 -5.93 -14.09 2.54
N LEU A 112 -5.51 -13.18 3.42
CA LEU A 112 -5.49 -13.36 4.88
C LEU A 112 -6.53 -12.49 5.60
N GLU A 113 -7.42 -11.84 4.88
CA GLU A 113 -8.42 -10.90 5.41
C GLU A 113 -9.43 -11.53 6.36
N ALA A 114 -9.60 -12.85 6.30
CA ALA A 114 -10.47 -13.57 7.24
C ALA A 114 -9.87 -13.64 8.67
N THR A 115 -8.55 -13.48 8.80
CA THR A 115 -7.84 -13.65 10.08
C THR A 115 -7.04 -12.43 10.51
N LEU A 116 -6.63 -11.58 9.57
CA LEU A 116 -5.74 -10.44 9.78
C LEU A 116 -6.31 -9.14 9.20
N GLY A 117 -5.64 -8.04 9.45
CA GLY A 117 -5.83 -6.74 8.81
C GLY A 117 -6.89 -5.83 9.46
N SER A 118 -7.75 -6.33 10.34
CA SER A 118 -8.75 -5.52 11.07
C SER A 118 -9.02 -6.07 12.46
N LEU A 119 -9.51 -5.19 13.34
CA LEU A 119 -9.90 -5.53 14.72
C LEU A 119 -11.37 -5.97 14.74
N GLU A 120 -11.61 -7.23 14.40
CA GLU A 120 -12.94 -7.84 14.36
C GLU A 120 -12.97 -9.10 15.20
N VAL A 121 -14.16 -9.46 15.71
CA VAL A 121 -14.36 -10.69 16.49
C VAL A 121 -13.97 -11.91 15.64
N GLY A 122 -13.11 -12.73 16.20
CA GLY A 122 -12.59 -13.95 15.53
C GLY A 122 -11.27 -13.77 14.80
N LYS A 123 -10.82 -12.54 14.57
CA LYS A 123 -9.49 -12.25 13.96
C LYS A 123 -8.40 -12.13 15.03
N LYS A 124 -7.15 -12.34 14.60
CA LYS A 124 -5.95 -12.21 15.45
C LYS A 124 -4.88 -11.39 14.72
N PRO A 125 -5.17 -10.10 14.40
CA PRO A 125 -4.29 -9.28 13.57
C PRO A 125 -3.00 -8.83 14.28
N GLY A 126 -2.91 -9.02 15.62
CA GLY A 126 -1.96 -8.31 16.46
C GLY A 126 -2.38 -6.85 16.69
N LEU A 127 -1.69 -6.17 17.59
CA LEU A 127 -1.94 -4.76 17.92
C LEU A 127 -0.64 -3.98 17.88
N VAL A 128 -0.67 -2.85 17.22
CA VAL A 128 0.39 -1.84 17.23
C VAL A 128 -0.17 -0.49 17.67
N LEU A 129 0.60 0.25 18.45
CA LEU A 129 0.29 1.60 18.87
C LEU A 129 1.11 2.59 18.05
N LEU A 130 0.47 3.56 17.42
CA LEU A 130 1.13 4.69 16.79
C LEU A 130 1.24 5.83 17.79
N LYS A 131 2.46 6.13 18.24
CA LYS A 131 2.77 7.25 19.16
C LYS A 131 3.13 8.50 18.33
N GLY A 132 2.89 9.68 18.91
CA GLY A 132 3.27 10.96 18.28
C GLY A 132 2.34 11.45 17.18
N MET A 133 1.19 10.80 16.99
CA MET A 133 0.13 11.28 16.09
C MET A 133 -0.50 12.56 16.62
N ASN A 134 -0.78 13.51 15.73
CA ASN A 134 -1.55 14.71 16.05
C ASN A 134 -2.77 14.78 15.11
N MET A 135 -3.98 14.66 15.67
CA MET A 135 -5.25 14.73 14.93
C MET A 135 -5.27 13.81 13.67
N LEU A 136 -4.82 12.58 13.81
CA LEU A 136 -4.71 11.61 12.69
C LEU A 136 -3.82 12.10 11.52
N LYS A 137 -2.90 13.01 11.77
CA LYS A 137 -1.93 13.47 10.77
C LYS A 137 -0.61 12.74 10.93
N MET A 138 -0.18 12.11 9.85
CA MET A 138 1.14 11.49 9.77
C MET A 138 2.24 12.57 9.79
N ASN A 139 3.29 12.30 10.51
CA ASN A 139 4.49 13.14 10.57
C ASN A 139 5.72 12.29 10.93
N ASN A 140 6.91 12.84 10.78
CA ASN A 140 8.18 12.13 10.99
C ASN A 140 8.44 11.69 12.45
N LYS A 141 7.67 12.21 13.43
CA LYS A 141 7.78 11.86 14.85
C LYS A 141 6.90 10.68 15.25
N VAL A 142 6.06 10.19 14.34
CA VAL A 142 5.22 9.02 14.61
C VAL A 142 6.10 7.79 14.73
N GLU A 143 5.91 7.05 15.80
CA GLU A 143 6.60 5.80 16.09
C GLU A 143 5.60 4.67 16.24
N VAL A 144 6.03 3.45 15.95
CA VAL A 144 5.22 2.24 16.14
C VAL A 144 5.75 1.43 17.28
N GLU A 145 4.84 0.99 18.17
CA GLU A 145 5.13 0.04 19.24
C GLU A 145 4.21 -1.16 19.10
N ARG A 146 4.78 -2.35 19.05
CA ARG A 146 4.00 -3.59 19.09
C ARG A 146 3.50 -3.85 20.50
N ILE A 147 2.19 -4.06 20.66
CA ILE A 147 1.54 -4.34 21.95
C ILE A 147 1.32 -5.85 22.11
N VAL A 148 0.82 -6.53 21.07
CA VAL A 148 0.53 -7.97 21.06
C VAL A 148 0.95 -8.56 19.70
#